data_734baae9f6414dda358368efa4370a1f
#
_entry.id   734baae9f6414dda358368efa4370a1f
#
_cell.length_a   1.000
_cell.length_b   1.000
_cell.length_c   1.000
_cell.angle_alpha   90.00
_cell.angle_beta   90.00
_cell.angle_gamma   90.00
#
_symmetry.space_group_name_H-M   'P 1'
#
loop_
_entity.id
_entity.type
_entity.pdbx_description
1 polymer ?
#
loop_
_entity_poly.entity_id
_entity_poly.type
_entity_poly.pdbx_seq_one_letter_code
_entity_poly.pdbx_strand_id
1 'polypeptide(L)'
;MRLLTLGGLALLCTAGLSTLLAQSVDGVDVQAVKKRAADLATEAQAFVEQVKDRGDRFREDAATVQTDGLDNMRRVASTDLPKGPAGAVDFDEIVQGAAGNIGANGGEAPQFIVFASLSMPENSLRQLVRDTADAGGVVVFRGFPNNSAKDFVARLSKVVDQGQLASIGIDPRLFRAFEVQAVPTYVTVSSDFDLCAGFSCQTKLPPYDRMIGNVTVEYALTTFAEGNGPGARIAAVALSNMKRSR
;
A
#
# COMPACT_ATOMS: atom_id res chain seq x y z
N MET A 1 5.43 36.67 78.64
CA MET A 1 6.81 36.33 78.26
C MET A 1 6.90 34.86 77.85
N ARG A 2 6.14 34.39 76.82
CA ARG A 2 6.22 32.97 76.35
C ARG A 2 5.94 32.80 74.82
N LEU A 3 6.15 33.85 74.01
CA LEU A 3 5.85 33.78 72.58
C LEU A 3 7.11 34.00 71.68
N LEU A 4 8.28 34.13 72.26
CA LEU A 4 9.56 34.39 71.49
C LEU A 4 10.47 33.18 71.29
N THR A 5 10.13 32.01 71.80
CA THR A 5 10.97 30.83 71.74
C THR A 5 10.57 29.80 70.65
N LEU A 6 9.40 29.98 70.00
CA LEU A 6 8.92 29.09 68.95
C LEU A 6 9.33 29.52 67.53
N GLY A 7 9.76 30.78 67.35
CA GLY A 7 10.20 31.28 66.04
C GLY A 7 11.64 30.92 65.66
N GLY A 8 12.46 30.57 66.64
CA GLY A 8 13.87 30.27 66.39
C GLY A 8 14.16 28.84 65.89
N LEU A 9 13.25 27.91 66.17
CA LEU A 9 13.47 26.49 65.81
C LEU A 9 13.01 26.16 64.39
N ALA A 10 12.14 26.96 63.79
CA ALA A 10 11.66 26.75 62.41
C ALA A 10 12.66 27.24 61.36
N LEU A 11 13.52 28.22 61.70
CA LEU A 11 14.51 28.77 60.74
C LEU A 11 15.76 27.90 60.57
N LEU A 12 16.04 27.04 61.55
CA LEU A 12 17.21 26.14 61.49
C LEU A 12 16.96 24.86 60.71
N CYS A 13 15.71 24.47 60.46
CA CYS A 13 15.37 23.30 59.65
C CYS A 13 15.40 23.56 58.13
N THR A 14 15.27 24.82 57.70
CA THR A 14 15.27 25.15 56.24
C THR A 14 16.69 25.28 55.67
N ALA A 15 17.70 25.54 56.49
CA ALA A 15 19.10 25.62 56.03
C ALA A 15 19.74 24.24 55.90
N GLY A 16 19.21 23.19 56.51
CA GLY A 16 19.76 21.84 56.50
C GLY A 16 19.33 21.01 55.25
N LEU A 17 18.22 21.35 54.63
CA LEU A 17 17.74 20.63 53.43
C LEU A 17 18.44 21.04 52.14
N SER A 18 19.04 22.22 52.08
CA SER A 18 19.69 22.72 50.86
C SER A 18 21.07 22.10 50.63
N THR A 19 21.69 21.53 51.65
CA THR A 19 23.03 20.91 51.55
C THR A 19 23.00 19.41 51.22
N LEU A 20 21.81 18.77 51.32
CA LEU A 20 21.66 17.35 50.99
C LEU A 20 21.50 17.10 49.48
N LEU A 21 21.23 18.15 48.69
CA LEU A 21 21.09 18.04 47.23
C LEU A 21 22.39 18.28 46.44
N ALA A 22 23.49 18.54 47.14
CA ALA A 22 24.82 18.72 46.56
C ALA A 22 25.75 17.54 46.84
N GLN A 23 25.24 16.31 46.81
CA GLN A 23 26.13 15.15 46.78
C GLN A 23 26.71 15.04 45.39
N SER A 24 27.96 15.51 45.22
CA SER A 24 28.77 15.19 44.07
C SER A 24 29.04 13.69 44.10
N VAL A 25 28.50 12.93 43.20
CA VAL A 25 28.94 11.55 42.95
C VAL A 25 30.36 11.66 42.38
N ASP A 26 31.34 11.09 43.06
CA ASP A 26 32.73 11.15 42.63
C ASP A 26 32.88 10.75 41.16
N GLY A 27 33.38 11.69 40.34
CA GLY A 27 33.59 11.51 38.90
C GLY A 27 32.45 11.92 37.96
N VAL A 28 31.32 12.43 38.49
CA VAL A 28 30.21 12.90 37.63
C VAL A 28 30.00 14.41 37.82
N ASP A 29 30.19 15.17 36.76
CA ASP A 29 29.84 16.60 36.73
C ASP A 29 28.30 16.78 36.65
N VAL A 30 27.68 16.96 37.81
CA VAL A 30 26.24 17.13 37.97
C VAL A 30 25.71 18.34 37.18
N GLN A 31 26.54 19.41 37.04
CA GLN A 31 26.14 20.59 36.26
C GLN A 31 26.12 20.31 34.77
N ALA A 32 27.11 19.57 34.27
CA ALA A 32 27.12 19.12 32.87
C ALA A 32 25.96 18.19 32.56
N VAL A 33 25.63 17.28 33.49
CA VAL A 33 24.45 16.38 33.35
C VAL A 33 23.13 17.16 33.31
N LYS A 34 22.95 18.14 34.22
CA LYS A 34 21.75 19.00 34.24
C LYS A 34 21.62 19.84 32.97
N LYS A 35 22.71 20.40 32.48
CA LYS A 35 22.74 21.15 31.23
C LYS A 35 22.32 20.25 30.05
N ARG A 36 22.94 19.08 29.96
CA ARG A 36 22.60 18.11 28.89
C ARG A 36 21.15 17.64 28.94
N ALA A 37 20.61 17.45 30.15
CA ALA A 37 19.20 17.10 30.34
C ALA A 37 18.26 18.24 29.89
N ALA A 38 18.61 19.50 30.15
CA ALA A 38 17.86 20.66 29.70
C ALA A 38 17.89 20.80 28.15
N ASP A 39 19.09 20.61 27.55
CA ASP A 39 19.26 20.65 26.10
C ASP A 39 18.44 19.55 25.42
N LEU A 40 18.48 18.31 25.93
CA LEU A 40 17.67 17.19 25.44
C LEU A 40 16.16 17.43 25.62
N ALA A 41 15.73 18.06 26.69
CA ALA A 41 14.34 18.41 26.90
C ALA A 41 13.86 19.44 25.86
N THR A 42 14.70 20.40 25.52
CA THR A 42 14.41 21.41 24.48
C THR A 42 14.33 20.77 23.09
N GLU A 43 15.28 19.88 22.76
CA GLU A 43 15.26 19.12 21.50
C GLU A 43 14.02 18.22 21.41
N ALA A 44 13.63 17.55 22.50
CA ALA A 44 12.43 16.71 22.54
C ALA A 44 11.16 17.54 22.34
N GLN A 45 11.07 18.74 22.93
CA GLN A 45 9.94 19.64 22.70
C GLN A 45 9.87 20.10 21.25
N ALA A 46 10.99 20.51 20.65
CA ALA A 46 11.05 20.89 19.23
C ALA A 46 10.62 19.75 18.31
N PHE A 47 11.04 18.52 18.62
CA PHE A 47 10.61 17.34 17.88
C PHE A 47 9.10 17.07 18.01
N VAL A 48 8.53 17.20 19.21
CA VAL A 48 7.09 17.04 19.44
C VAL A 48 6.30 18.08 18.65
N GLU A 49 6.71 19.35 18.64
CA GLU A 49 6.07 20.39 17.82
C GLU A 49 6.15 20.06 16.32
N GLN A 50 7.31 19.63 15.83
CA GLN A 50 7.47 19.24 14.44
C GLN A 50 6.57 18.06 14.05
N VAL A 51 6.40 17.08 14.94
CA VAL A 51 5.51 15.92 14.71
C VAL A 51 4.05 16.35 14.70
N LYS A 52 3.65 17.25 15.62
CA LYS A 52 2.29 17.81 15.65
C LYS A 52 1.97 18.59 14.37
N ASP A 53 2.84 19.51 13.98
CA ASP A 53 2.67 20.31 12.76
C ASP A 53 2.55 19.43 11.50
N ARG A 54 3.35 18.36 11.46
CA ARG A 54 3.25 17.39 10.38
C ARG A 54 1.92 16.61 10.43
N GLY A 55 1.50 16.20 11.61
CA GLY A 55 0.23 15.52 11.83
C GLY A 55 -0.98 16.39 11.44
N ASP A 56 -0.93 17.68 11.77
CA ASP A 56 -1.99 18.62 11.43
C ASP A 56 -2.08 18.89 9.93
N ARG A 57 -0.94 19.06 9.25
CA ARG A 57 -0.89 19.15 7.78
C ARG A 57 -1.46 17.91 7.10
N PHE A 58 -1.14 16.72 7.56
CA PHE A 58 -1.71 15.50 7.00
C PHE A 58 -3.22 15.37 7.23
N ARG A 59 -3.75 15.91 8.33
CA ARG A 59 -5.21 15.95 8.56
C ARG A 59 -5.90 16.93 7.62
N GLU A 60 -5.30 18.10 7.38
CA GLU A 60 -5.82 19.09 6.41
C GLU A 60 -5.78 18.52 4.99
N ASP A 61 -4.67 17.92 4.59
CA ASP A 61 -4.54 17.26 3.28
C ASP A 61 -5.56 16.14 3.11
N ALA A 62 -5.77 15.31 4.13
CA ALA A 62 -6.76 14.25 4.10
C ALA A 62 -8.21 14.78 4.01
N ALA A 63 -8.53 15.87 4.73
CA ALA A 63 -9.83 16.52 4.65
C ALA A 63 -10.08 17.13 3.27
N THR A 64 -9.05 17.74 2.67
CA THR A 64 -9.11 18.29 1.32
C THR A 64 -9.34 17.17 0.29
N VAL A 65 -8.58 16.10 0.36
CA VAL A 65 -8.74 14.94 -0.54
C VAL A 65 -10.15 14.31 -0.40
N GLN A 66 -10.67 14.24 0.82
CA GLN A 66 -12.04 13.74 1.05
C GLN A 66 -13.08 14.66 0.41
N THR A 67 -12.95 15.98 0.61
CA THR A 67 -13.88 16.96 0.04
C THR A 67 -13.82 16.95 -1.48
N ASP A 68 -12.63 16.98 -2.05
CA ASP A 68 -12.40 16.92 -3.51
C ASP A 68 -12.92 15.61 -4.10
N GLY A 69 -12.77 14.50 -3.39
CA GLY A 69 -13.32 13.21 -3.76
C GLY A 69 -14.84 13.20 -3.83
N LEU A 70 -15.51 13.76 -2.83
CA LEU A 70 -16.97 13.90 -2.78
C LEU A 70 -17.48 14.82 -3.89
N ASP A 71 -16.82 15.95 -4.13
CA ASP A 71 -17.20 16.90 -5.18
C ASP A 71 -16.94 16.32 -6.57
N ASN A 72 -15.90 15.54 -6.74
CA ASN A 72 -15.65 14.82 -7.98
C ASN A 72 -16.71 13.75 -8.25
N MET A 73 -17.10 12.98 -7.21
CA MET A 73 -18.20 12.00 -7.33
C MET A 73 -19.53 12.68 -7.71
N ARG A 74 -19.87 13.83 -7.09
CA ARG A 74 -21.08 14.60 -7.44
C ARG A 74 -21.02 15.10 -8.88
N ARG A 75 -19.88 15.59 -9.32
CA ARG A 75 -19.66 16.08 -10.68
C ARG A 75 -19.77 14.96 -11.71
N VAL A 76 -19.18 13.79 -11.44
CA VAL A 76 -19.28 12.61 -12.30
C VAL A 76 -20.72 12.10 -12.37
N ALA A 77 -21.46 12.05 -11.25
CA ALA A 77 -22.86 11.65 -11.20
C ALA A 77 -23.80 12.63 -11.96
N SER A 78 -23.41 13.91 -12.11
CA SER A 78 -24.18 14.93 -12.84
C SER A 78 -23.75 15.13 -14.30
N THR A 79 -22.69 14.44 -14.76
CA THR A 79 -22.17 14.59 -16.12
C THR A 79 -22.68 13.44 -16.98
N ASP A 80 -23.27 13.78 -18.15
CA ASP A 80 -23.54 12.79 -19.20
C ASP A 80 -22.21 12.17 -19.65
N LEU A 81 -21.95 10.96 -19.22
CA LEU A 81 -20.74 10.23 -19.60
C LEU A 81 -20.78 9.93 -21.10
N PRO A 82 -19.68 10.10 -21.85
CA PRO A 82 -19.60 9.76 -23.25
C PRO A 82 -19.97 8.27 -23.43
N LYS A 83 -21.02 8.00 -24.19
CA LYS A 83 -21.39 6.65 -24.59
C LYS A 83 -20.37 6.17 -25.61
N GLY A 84 -19.63 5.12 -25.29
CA GLY A 84 -18.74 4.45 -26.25
C GLY A 84 -19.54 3.77 -27.36
N PRO A 85 -18.90 3.23 -28.42
CA PRO A 85 -19.59 2.58 -29.57
C PRO A 85 -20.48 1.39 -29.18
N ALA A 86 -20.32 0.85 -27.95
CA ALA A 86 -21.10 -0.27 -27.41
C ALA A 86 -22.05 0.12 -26.25
N GLY A 87 -22.20 1.42 -25.95
CA GLY A 87 -23.01 1.92 -24.84
C GLY A 87 -22.15 2.60 -23.75
N ALA A 88 -22.81 3.05 -22.69
CA ALA A 88 -22.11 3.61 -21.54
C ALA A 88 -21.22 2.51 -20.93
N VAL A 89 -19.95 2.82 -20.73
CA VAL A 89 -19.06 1.97 -19.89
C VAL A 89 -19.60 2.11 -18.48
N ASP A 90 -20.27 1.07 -17.99
CA ASP A 90 -20.79 1.04 -16.63
C ASP A 90 -19.60 0.82 -15.67
N PHE A 91 -19.28 1.87 -14.92
CA PHE A 91 -18.22 1.80 -13.92
C PHE A 91 -18.55 0.76 -12.83
N ASP A 92 -19.84 0.61 -12.50
CA ASP A 92 -20.31 -0.39 -11.55
C ASP A 92 -20.11 -1.81 -12.10
N GLU A 93 -20.25 -2.02 -13.41
CA GLU A 93 -19.97 -3.30 -14.07
C GLU A 93 -18.47 -3.61 -14.06
N ILE A 94 -17.59 -2.61 -14.25
CA ILE A 94 -16.14 -2.76 -14.11
C ILE A 94 -15.75 -3.06 -12.65
N VAL A 95 -16.34 -2.32 -11.71
CA VAL A 95 -16.08 -2.53 -10.27
C VAL A 95 -16.67 -3.85 -9.80
N GLN A 96 -17.86 -4.22 -10.25
CA GLN A 96 -18.50 -5.51 -9.94
C GLN A 96 -17.76 -6.67 -10.62
N GLY A 97 -17.28 -6.49 -11.84
CA GLY A 97 -16.42 -7.46 -12.53
C GLY A 97 -15.09 -7.65 -11.80
N ALA A 98 -14.46 -6.57 -11.39
CA ALA A 98 -13.24 -6.61 -10.56
C ALA A 98 -13.52 -7.18 -9.15
N ALA A 99 -14.62 -6.79 -8.50
CA ALA A 99 -15.08 -7.33 -7.23
C ALA A 99 -15.56 -8.77 -7.35
N GLY A 100 -16.20 -9.12 -8.46
CA GLY A 100 -16.65 -10.48 -8.77
C GLY A 100 -15.49 -11.45 -8.97
N ASN A 101 -14.38 -11.01 -9.55
CA ASN A 101 -13.15 -11.79 -9.64
C ASN A 101 -12.43 -11.95 -8.30
N ILE A 102 -12.58 -10.97 -7.40
CA ILE A 102 -12.09 -11.05 -6.03
C ILE A 102 -13.08 -11.81 -5.15
N GLY A 103 -14.38 -11.81 -5.49
CA GLY A 103 -15.47 -12.37 -4.69
C GLY A 103 -16.10 -13.69 -5.22
N ALA A 104 -15.93 -14.02 -6.50
CA ALA A 104 -16.54 -15.22 -7.11
C ALA A 104 -15.97 -16.54 -6.58
N ASN A 105 -14.81 -16.49 -5.91
CA ASN A 105 -14.17 -17.65 -5.27
C ASN A 105 -13.91 -17.43 -3.78
N GLY A 106 -14.82 -16.80 -3.05
CA GLY A 106 -14.79 -16.82 -1.60
C GLY A 106 -13.56 -16.15 -0.94
N GLY A 107 -12.96 -15.15 -1.57
CA GLY A 107 -11.80 -14.43 -0.99
C GLY A 107 -10.44 -14.98 -1.41
N GLU A 108 -10.39 -15.98 -2.25
CA GLU A 108 -9.15 -16.57 -2.75
C GLU A 108 -8.45 -15.64 -3.74
N ALA A 109 -7.21 -15.28 -3.45
CA ALA A 109 -6.39 -14.50 -4.37
C ALA A 109 -6.04 -15.33 -5.62
N PRO A 110 -5.93 -14.70 -6.81
CA PRO A 110 -5.61 -15.40 -8.04
C PRO A 110 -4.24 -16.08 -7.95
N GLN A 111 -4.11 -17.29 -8.49
CA GLN A 111 -2.87 -18.07 -8.41
C GLN A 111 -1.84 -17.69 -9.48
N PHE A 112 -2.28 -17.13 -10.61
CA PHE A 112 -1.39 -16.52 -11.61
C PHE A 112 -1.68 -15.02 -11.70
N ILE A 113 -0.68 -14.22 -11.34
CA ILE A 113 -0.78 -12.77 -11.20
C ILE A 113 0.28 -12.10 -12.08
N VAL A 114 -0.14 -11.11 -12.88
CA VAL A 114 0.78 -10.28 -13.65
C VAL A 114 0.64 -8.83 -13.21
N PHE A 115 1.69 -8.28 -12.68
CA PHE A 115 1.74 -6.86 -12.28
C PHE A 115 2.09 -6.00 -13.48
N ALA A 116 1.29 -4.97 -13.75
CA ALA A 116 1.44 -4.09 -14.89
C ALA A 116 1.27 -2.61 -14.53
N SER A 117 1.59 -1.74 -15.48
CA SER A 117 1.38 -0.29 -15.39
C SER A 117 0.87 0.24 -16.72
N LEU A 118 -0.01 1.24 -16.65
CA LEU A 118 -0.46 1.98 -17.85
C LEU A 118 0.65 2.85 -18.49
N SER A 119 1.85 2.93 -17.88
CA SER A 119 3.04 3.53 -18.49
C SER A 119 3.76 2.62 -19.48
N MET A 120 3.37 1.33 -19.54
CA MET A 120 3.90 0.39 -20.53
C MET A 120 3.41 0.77 -21.94
N PRO A 121 4.18 0.43 -23.02
CA PRO A 121 3.74 0.63 -24.38
C PRO A 121 2.39 -0.08 -24.64
N GLU A 122 1.44 0.60 -25.30
CA GLU A 122 0.07 0.11 -25.51
C GLU A 122 0.03 -1.29 -26.14
N ASN A 123 0.86 -1.55 -27.16
CA ASN A 123 0.87 -2.85 -27.82
C ASN A 123 1.36 -3.97 -26.88
N SER A 124 2.40 -3.69 -26.07
CA SER A 124 2.91 -4.65 -25.09
C SER A 124 1.87 -4.92 -23.99
N LEU A 125 1.20 -3.87 -23.51
CA LEU A 125 0.17 -4.00 -22.50
C LEU A 125 -1.07 -4.76 -23.03
N ARG A 126 -1.49 -4.49 -24.27
CA ARG A 126 -2.58 -5.22 -24.93
C ARG A 126 -2.31 -6.71 -25.03
N GLN A 127 -1.11 -7.06 -25.50
CA GLN A 127 -0.70 -8.45 -25.60
C GLN A 127 -0.63 -9.11 -24.22
N LEU A 128 -0.03 -8.44 -23.24
CA LEU A 128 0.10 -8.94 -21.88
C LEU A 128 -1.26 -9.21 -21.25
N VAL A 129 -2.23 -8.29 -21.40
CA VAL A 129 -3.60 -8.48 -20.87
C VAL A 129 -4.29 -9.67 -21.55
N ARG A 130 -4.23 -9.76 -22.87
CA ARG A 130 -4.82 -10.86 -23.63
C ARG A 130 -4.22 -12.21 -23.19
N ASP A 131 -2.90 -12.32 -23.25
CA ASP A 131 -2.21 -13.57 -22.95
C ASP A 131 -2.41 -13.99 -21.50
N THR A 132 -2.53 -13.02 -20.56
CA THR A 132 -2.84 -13.31 -19.15
C THR A 132 -4.28 -13.80 -18.98
N ALA A 133 -5.24 -13.19 -19.67
CA ALA A 133 -6.63 -13.63 -19.66
C ALA A 133 -6.77 -15.05 -20.24
N ASP A 134 -6.12 -15.32 -21.37
CA ASP A 134 -6.07 -16.64 -22.02
C ASP A 134 -5.45 -17.71 -21.10
N ALA A 135 -4.49 -17.31 -20.28
CA ALA A 135 -3.88 -18.19 -19.27
C ALA A 135 -4.79 -18.44 -18.04
N GLY A 136 -5.89 -17.69 -17.90
CA GLY A 136 -6.75 -17.72 -16.70
C GLY A 136 -6.14 -16.98 -15.52
N GLY A 137 -5.24 -16.04 -15.75
CA GLY A 137 -4.60 -15.18 -14.74
C GLY A 137 -5.27 -13.82 -14.63
N VAL A 138 -4.73 -12.98 -13.75
CA VAL A 138 -5.21 -11.62 -13.50
C VAL A 138 -4.07 -10.63 -13.67
N VAL A 139 -4.32 -9.57 -14.45
CA VAL A 139 -3.43 -8.41 -14.55
C VAL A 139 -3.79 -7.40 -13.46
N VAL A 140 -2.84 -7.07 -12.62
CA VAL A 140 -3.04 -6.18 -11.48
C VAL A 140 -2.29 -4.87 -11.67
N PHE A 141 -3.01 -3.78 -11.48
CA PHE A 141 -2.49 -2.41 -11.44
C PHE A 141 -2.36 -1.93 -9.99
N ARG A 142 -1.36 -1.10 -9.71
CA ARG A 142 -1.13 -0.58 -8.35
C ARG A 142 -2.21 0.41 -7.91
N GLY A 143 -2.81 1.13 -8.85
CA GLY A 143 -3.78 2.19 -8.59
C GLY A 143 -4.03 3.04 -9.82
N PHE A 144 -4.68 4.18 -9.62
CA PHE A 144 -5.04 5.09 -10.69
C PHE A 144 -3.90 6.07 -11.02
N PRO A 145 -3.57 6.31 -12.31
CA PRO A 145 -2.63 7.37 -12.69
C PRO A 145 -3.20 8.73 -12.25
N ASN A 146 -2.37 9.56 -11.65
CA ASN A 146 -2.75 10.90 -11.16
C ASN A 146 -3.98 10.90 -10.23
N ASN A 147 -4.24 9.82 -9.50
CA ASN A 147 -5.46 9.60 -8.70
C ASN A 147 -6.76 9.78 -9.49
N SER A 148 -6.72 9.57 -10.80
CA SER A 148 -7.86 9.75 -11.71
C SER A 148 -8.37 8.40 -12.23
N ALA A 149 -9.52 7.96 -11.74
CA ALA A 149 -10.22 6.79 -12.27
C ALA A 149 -10.62 6.99 -13.74
N LYS A 150 -11.02 8.22 -14.12
CA LYS A 150 -11.36 8.58 -15.50
C LYS A 150 -10.18 8.37 -16.45
N ASP A 151 -8.98 8.83 -16.05
CA ASP A 151 -7.78 8.65 -16.87
C ASP A 151 -7.37 7.17 -16.96
N PHE A 152 -7.58 6.43 -15.88
CA PHE A 152 -7.35 4.98 -15.88
C PHE A 152 -8.25 4.30 -16.91
N VAL A 153 -9.56 4.51 -16.83
CA VAL A 153 -10.54 3.90 -17.75
C VAL A 153 -10.28 4.33 -19.19
N ALA A 154 -10.01 5.62 -19.44
CA ALA A 154 -9.72 6.14 -20.78
C ALA A 154 -8.44 5.54 -21.41
N ARG A 155 -7.43 5.20 -20.61
CA ARG A 155 -6.22 4.51 -21.10
C ARG A 155 -6.46 3.01 -21.24
N LEU A 156 -7.13 2.40 -20.28
CA LEU A 156 -7.42 0.97 -20.28
C LEU A 156 -8.28 0.58 -21.47
N SER A 157 -9.31 1.38 -21.83
CA SER A 157 -10.20 1.12 -22.96
C SER A 157 -9.51 1.11 -24.33
N LYS A 158 -8.27 1.64 -24.43
CA LYS A 158 -7.48 1.57 -25.66
C LYS A 158 -6.74 0.23 -25.84
N VAL A 159 -6.56 -0.50 -24.75
CA VAL A 159 -5.69 -1.69 -24.69
C VAL A 159 -6.43 -2.96 -24.31
N VAL A 160 -7.69 -2.85 -23.89
CA VAL A 160 -8.47 -3.98 -23.37
C VAL A 160 -9.80 -4.09 -24.09
N ASP A 161 -10.14 -5.29 -24.52
CA ASP A 161 -11.46 -5.64 -25.05
C ASP A 161 -12.42 -5.99 -23.90
N GLN A 162 -13.73 -5.82 -24.10
CA GLN A 162 -14.75 -6.05 -23.06
C GLN A 162 -14.65 -7.44 -22.40
N GLY A 163 -14.34 -8.48 -23.16
CA GLY A 163 -14.19 -9.85 -22.64
C GLY A 163 -12.99 -10.06 -21.73
N GLN A 164 -12.05 -9.10 -21.66
CA GLN A 164 -10.83 -9.19 -20.86
C GLN A 164 -10.92 -8.41 -19.55
N LEU A 165 -11.97 -7.60 -19.37
CA LEU A 165 -12.16 -6.78 -18.16
C LEU A 165 -12.22 -7.64 -16.88
N ALA A 166 -12.75 -8.84 -16.99
CA ALA A 166 -12.80 -9.81 -15.90
C ALA A 166 -11.43 -10.24 -15.37
N SER A 167 -10.38 -10.13 -16.21
CA SER A 167 -9.01 -10.51 -15.85
C SER A 167 -8.17 -9.32 -15.40
N ILE A 168 -8.78 -8.20 -14.98
CA ILE A 168 -8.10 -6.98 -14.57
C ILE A 168 -8.48 -6.64 -13.13
N GLY A 169 -7.46 -6.36 -12.32
CA GLY A 169 -7.61 -5.91 -10.95
C GLY A 169 -6.82 -4.64 -10.66
N ILE A 170 -7.29 -3.87 -9.67
CA ILE A 170 -6.57 -2.75 -9.10
C ILE A 170 -6.39 -3.04 -7.62
N ASP A 171 -5.22 -3.51 -7.24
CA ASP A 171 -4.97 -3.87 -5.85
C ASP A 171 -3.54 -3.49 -5.39
N PRO A 172 -3.37 -2.36 -4.69
CA PRO A 172 -2.09 -1.96 -4.12
C PRO A 172 -1.58 -2.91 -3.03
N ARG A 173 -2.46 -3.73 -2.42
CA ARG A 173 -2.08 -4.69 -1.38
C ARG A 173 -1.24 -5.82 -1.98
N LEU A 174 -1.61 -6.32 -3.17
CA LEU A 174 -0.81 -7.31 -3.91
C LEU A 174 0.59 -6.77 -4.24
N PHE A 175 0.70 -5.53 -4.71
CA PHE A 175 2.00 -4.91 -4.96
C PHE A 175 2.88 -4.85 -3.71
N ARG A 176 2.29 -4.58 -2.54
CA ARG A 176 3.01 -4.59 -1.26
C ARG A 176 3.38 -5.99 -0.82
N ALA A 177 2.43 -6.93 -0.89
CA ALA A 177 2.63 -8.31 -0.44
C ALA A 177 3.77 -9.00 -1.20
N PHE A 178 3.82 -8.82 -2.54
CA PHE A 178 4.87 -9.36 -3.38
C PHE A 178 6.07 -8.43 -3.57
N GLU A 179 6.15 -7.29 -2.86
CA GLU A 179 7.25 -6.32 -2.92
C GLU A 179 7.62 -5.92 -4.36
N VAL A 180 6.60 -5.65 -5.20
CA VAL A 180 6.79 -5.37 -6.62
C VAL A 180 7.41 -3.99 -6.83
N GLN A 181 8.66 -3.95 -7.32
CA GLN A 181 9.42 -2.73 -7.59
C GLN A 181 9.39 -2.33 -9.07
N ALA A 182 9.24 -3.29 -9.97
CA ALA A 182 9.26 -3.06 -11.41
C ALA A 182 8.15 -3.85 -12.11
N VAL A 183 7.72 -3.38 -13.29
CA VAL A 183 6.71 -4.05 -14.11
C VAL A 183 7.20 -4.17 -15.56
N PRO A 184 6.80 -5.22 -16.28
CA PRO A 184 5.96 -6.32 -15.83
C PRO A 184 6.66 -7.25 -14.85
N THR A 185 5.88 -7.77 -13.88
CA THR A 185 6.32 -8.83 -12.98
C THR A 185 5.27 -9.94 -13.02
N TYR A 186 5.71 -11.16 -13.17
CA TYR A 186 4.89 -12.37 -13.25
C TYR A 186 5.07 -13.18 -11.98
N VAL A 187 3.97 -13.68 -11.43
CA VAL A 187 3.96 -14.47 -10.20
C VAL A 187 3.02 -15.66 -10.36
N THR A 188 3.49 -16.85 -10.00
CA THR A 188 2.65 -18.04 -9.81
C THR A 188 2.79 -18.52 -8.38
N VAL A 189 1.68 -18.63 -7.66
CA VAL A 189 1.67 -19.08 -6.25
C VAL A 189 1.32 -20.55 -6.15
N SER A 190 1.82 -21.22 -5.12
CA SER A 190 1.61 -22.68 -4.94
C SER A 190 0.22 -23.03 -4.43
N SER A 191 -0.49 -22.12 -3.79
CA SER A 191 -1.81 -22.30 -3.20
C SER A 191 -2.55 -20.97 -3.05
N ASP A 192 -3.81 -21.04 -2.71
CA ASP A 192 -4.62 -19.87 -2.39
C ASP A 192 -4.13 -19.18 -1.12
N PHE A 193 -4.39 -17.88 -1.01
CA PHE A 193 -4.02 -17.07 0.14
C PHE A 193 -4.98 -15.88 0.31
N ASP A 194 -5.09 -15.42 1.54
CA ASP A 194 -5.91 -14.26 1.89
C ASP A 194 -5.08 -12.99 1.97
N LEU A 195 -5.58 -11.92 1.34
CA LEU A 195 -4.95 -10.61 1.42
C LEU A 195 -5.32 -9.89 2.72
N CYS A 196 -4.32 -9.46 3.40
CA CYS A 196 -4.46 -8.64 4.59
C CYS A 196 -5.09 -7.27 4.27
N ALA A 197 -6.21 -6.93 4.91
CA ALA A 197 -6.96 -5.71 4.64
C ALA A 197 -6.45 -4.47 5.41
N GLY A 198 -5.68 -4.64 6.48
CA GLY A 198 -5.18 -3.55 7.33
C GLY A 198 -3.85 -2.96 6.89
N PHE A 199 -3.58 -1.71 7.28
CA PHE A 199 -2.29 -1.05 7.01
C PHE A 199 -1.11 -1.64 7.80
N SER A 200 -1.38 -2.17 8.98
CA SER A 200 -0.37 -2.73 9.90
C SER A 200 -0.24 -4.24 9.81
N CYS A 201 -1.08 -4.91 9.03
CA CYS A 201 -1.01 -6.34 8.89
C CYS A 201 -0.16 -6.75 7.67
N GLN A 202 0.49 -7.92 7.75
CA GLN A 202 1.28 -8.49 6.68
C GLN A 202 0.56 -9.71 6.09
N THR A 203 0.40 -9.71 4.76
CA THR A 203 -0.11 -10.87 4.04
C THR A 203 0.88 -12.02 4.14
N LYS A 204 0.41 -13.18 4.61
CA LYS A 204 1.20 -14.40 4.61
C LYS A 204 1.12 -15.03 3.23
N LEU A 205 2.17 -14.86 2.43
CA LEU A 205 2.24 -15.44 1.09
C LEU A 205 2.60 -16.94 1.16
N PRO A 206 1.97 -17.77 0.33
CA PRO A 206 2.46 -19.13 0.09
C PRO A 206 3.78 -19.07 -0.72
N PRO A 207 4.53 -20.17 -0.81
CA PRO A 207 5.66 -20.24 -1.74
C PRO A 207 5.24 -19.91 -3.17
N TYR A 208 6.06 -19.15 -3.88
CA TYR A 208 5.75 -18.68 -5.23
C TYR A 208 6.99 -18.57 -6.11
N ASP A 209 6.78 -18.60 -7.42
CA ASP A 209 7.78 -18.26 -8.42
C ASP A 209 7.54 -16.84 -8.92
N ARG A 210 8.61 -16.09 -9.17
CA ARG A 210 8.56 -14.72 -9.66
C ARG A 210 9.57 -14.46 -10.77
N MET A 211 9.12 -13.76 -11.81
CA MET A 211 9.97 -13.26 -12.89
C MET A 211 9.69 -11.78 -13.11
N ILE A 212 10.75 -10.98 -13.28
CA ILE A 212 10.69 -9.55 -13.57
C ILE A 212 11.34 -9.31 -14.92
N GLY A 213 10.66 -8.60 -15.80
CA GLY A 213 11.23 -8.22 -17.08
C GLY A 213 10.22 -8.24 -18.24
N ASN A 214 10.58 -7.58 -19.33
CA ASN A 214 9.73 -7.49 -20.51
C ASN A 214 9.84 -8.76 -21.38
N VAL A 215 9.21 -9.83 -20.89
CA VAL A 215 9.08 -11.12 -21.59
C VAL A 215 7.60 -11.39 -21.92
N THR A 216 7.34 -12.40 -22.74
CA THR A 216 5.95 -12.84 -22.99
C THR A 216 5.41 -13.64 -21.81
N VAL A 217 4.09 -13.63 -21.63
CA VAL A 217 3.40 -14.47 -20.64
C VAL A 217 3.75 -15.95 -20.83
N GLU A 218 3.76 -16.41 -22.08
CA GLU A 218 4.10 -17.80 -22.43
C GLU A 218 5.52 -18.16 -22.00
N TYR A 219 6.50 -17.27 -22.23
CA TYR A 219 7.88 -17.49 -21.80
C TYR A 219 7.99 -17.58 -20.26
N ALA A 220 7.35 -16.65 -19.54
CA ALA A 220 7.37 -16.66 -18.08
C ALA A 220 6.76 -17.95 -17.51
N LEU A 221 5.60 -18.35 -18.02
CA LEU A 221 4.91 -19.57 -17.59
C LEU A 221 5.69 -20.84 -17.95
N THR A 222 6.31 -20.89 -19.14
CA THR A 222 7.18 -22.02 -19.54
C THR A 222 8.34 -22.14 -18.59
N THR A 223 9.02 -21.03 -18.30
CA THR A 223 10.15 -21.03 -17.37
C THR A 223 9.76 -21.50 -15.96
N PHE A 224 8.60 -21.07 -15.46
CA PHE A 224 8.10 -21.55 -14.15
C PHE A 224 7.75 -23.03 -14.17
N ALA A 225 7.05 -23.49 -15.21
CA ALA A 225 6.65 -24.89 -15.33
C ALA A 225 7.86 -25.85 -15.42
N GLU A 226 8.90 -25.47 -16.19
CA GLU A 226 10.11 -26.26 -16.36
C GLU A 226 11.06 -26.16 -15.17
N GLY A 227 11.02 -25.01 -14.44
CA GLY A 227 11.84 -24.76 -13.27
C GLY A 227 11.51 -25.63 -12.05
N ASN A 228 10.38 -26.33 -12.07
CA ASN A 228 9.90 -27.17 -10.94
C ASN A 228 9.84 -26.42 -9.59
N GLY A 229 9.60 -25.09 -9.65
CA GLY A 229 9.41 -24.25 -8.48
C GLY A 229 8.04 -24.44 -7.83
N PRO A 230 7.75 -23.69 -6.74
CA PRO A 230 6.49 -23.78 -6.00
C PRO A 230 5.25 -23.56 -6.86
N GLY A 231 5.32 -22.65 -7.84
CA GLY A 231 4.23 -22.30 -8.75
C GLY A 231 4.17 -23.13 -10.04
N ALA A 232 5.07 -24.10 -10.25
CA ALA A 232 5.22 -24.84 -11.50
C ALA A 232 3.91 -25.50 -11.96
N ARG A 233 3.14 -26.09 -11.03
CA ARG A 233 1.84 -26.70 -11.33
C ARG A 233 0.84 -25.68 -11.87
N ILE A 234 0.78 -24.50 -11.27
CA ILE A 234 -0.12 -23.42 -11.72
C ILE A 234 0.31 -22.91 -13.08
N ALA A 235 1.62 -22.74 -13.30
CA ALA A 235 2.16 -22.34 -14.59
C ALA A 235 1.82 -23.34 -15.71
N ALA A 236 1.92 -24.64 -15.44
CA ALA A 236 1.55 -25.69 -16.40
C ALA A 236 0.04 -25.66 -16.75
N VAL A 237 -0.83 -25.43 -15.75
CA VAL A 237 -2.27 -25.25 -15.98
C VAL A 237 -2.55 -23.99 -16.82
N ALA A 238 -1.91 -22.85 -16.51
CA ALA A 238 -2.04 -21.61 -17.24
C ALA A 238 -1.59 -21.76 -18.71
N LEU A 239 -0.50 -22.42 -18.97
CA LEU A 239 -0.04 -22.77 -20.34
C LEU A 239 -1.08 -23.64 -21.09
N SER A 240 -1.67 -24.61 -20.40
CA SER A 240 -2.73 -25.44 -21.00
C SER A 240 -3.97 -24.61 -21.36
N ASN A 241 -4.33 -23.63 -20.54
CA ASN A 241 -5.43 -22.70 -20.82
C ASN A 241 -5.13 -21.87 -22.08
N MET A 242 -3.96 -21.26 -22.18
CA MET A 242 -3.53 -20.48 -23.34
C MET A 242 -3.55 -21.28 -24.65
N LYS A 243 -3.22 -22.58 -24.59
CA LYS A 243 -3.27 -23.46 -25.78
C LYS A 243 -4.71 -23.76 -26.21
N ARG A 244 -5.67 -23.74 -25.30
CA ARG A 244 -7.09 -24.00 -25.60
C ARG A 244 -7.84 -22.77 -26.12
N SER A 245 -7.36 -21.56 -25.79
CA SER A 245 -7.97 -20.30 -26.22
C SER A 245 -7.50 -19.85 -27.61
N ARG A 246 -6.41 -20.44 -28.16
CA ARG A 246 -5.88 -20.21 -29.50
C ARG A 246 -6.45 -21.22 -30.52
#